data_fa6b02735ffda347850379d7677c3cb7
#
_entry.id   fa6b02735ffda347850379d7677c3cb7
#
_cell.length_a   1.000
_cell.length_b   1.000
_cell.length_c   1.000
_cell.angle_alpha   90.00
_cell.angle_beta   90.00
_cell.angle_gamma   90.00
#
_symmetry.space_group_name_H-M   'P 1'
#
loop_
_entity.id
_entity.type
_entity.pdbx_description
1 polymer ?
#
loop_
_entity_poly.entity_id
_entity_poly.type
_entity_poly.pdbx_seq_one_letter_code
_entity_poly.pdbx_strand_id
1 'polypeptide(L)'
;MRKSVVSIVLSVLLFTASFTSGTLAYASDNRFTDVDSSSKFSKSISYLADKGIMSGTAVGKFSPDSYITVRQFAVAMCRAYGIETAGNTWAEVSSDALMKAYEKGWVSSSVFYADDMNLCRESALESTLIAAKVPVYSSALYDNQDTACNSDIMRTAANLGLCDSKASPSDLVTRGEAGYFIYKTLTEKYTVDAPKSPVNMTNSANVNANEYLLKLNGLPEPVIKDFNEQGWTFKIDFDYPAQLGRERSLSCIGVTSYSKKAIFVADASATWHEFGHYIDGRLNFPAKHTELFIYEAQNSILRDYAKSNSNEYFADCFEYYLKNKDNAKNIELFKSKAPKTYQYLQELEACGWGLN
;
A
#
# COMPACT_ATOMS: atom_id res chain seq x y z
N MET A 1 -14.95 56.98 32.07
CA MET A 1 -14.33 55.68 32.37
C MET A 1 -13.48 55.25 31.18
N ARG A 2 -12.14 55.42 31.27
CA ARG A 2 -11.18 55.09 30.22
C ARG A 2 -10.77 53.61 30.41
N LYS A 3 -10.97 52.77 29.40
CA LYS A 3 -10.42 51.43 29.37
C LYS A 3 -9.06 51.48 28.67
N SER A 4 -8.01 51.18 29.41
CA SER A 4 -6.62 51.03 28.92
C SER A 4 -6.51 49.74 28.14
N VAL A 5 -6.04 49.84 26.89
CA VAL A 5 -5.63 48.70 26.07
C VAL A 5 -4.15 48.48 26.33
N VAL A 6 -3.79 47.33 26.89
CA VAL A 6 -2.40 46.91 27.06
C VAL A 6 -1.95 46.21 25.77
N SER A 7 -1.08 46.88 25.03
CA SER A 7 -0.39 46.27 23.85
C SER A 7 0.77 45.42 24.35
N ILE A 8 0.71 44.12 24.12
CA ILE A 8 1.86 43.21 24.30
C ILE A 8 2.64 43.21 23.00
N VAL A 9 3.81 43.84 23.03
CA VAL A 9 4.79 43.80 21.93
C VAL A 9 5.59 42.50 22.09
N LEU A 10 5.35 41.54 21.18
CA LEU A 10 6.14 40.28 21.08
C LEU A 10 7.41 40.58 20.29
N SER A 11 8.56 40.72 20.98
CA SER A 11 9.86 40.90 20.35
C SER A 11 10.34 39.60 19.77
N VAL A 12 10.27 39.43 18.44
CA VAL A 12 10.88 38.35 17.71
C VAL A 12 12.38 38.64 17.57
N LEU A 13 13.21 37.97 18.33
CA LEU A 13 14.67 37.94 18.15
C LEU A 13 15.00 37.08 16.91
N LEU A 14 15.27 37.74 15.79
CA LEU A 14 15.87 37.12 14.62
C LEU A 14 17.32 36.78 14.92
N PHE A 15 17.63 35.53 15.21
CA PHE A 15 18.98 35.00 15.18
C PHE A 15 19.37 34.74 13.71
N THR A 16 20.10 35.67 13.11
CA THR A 16 20.80 35.46 11.84
C THR A 16 22.05 34.61 12.12
N ALA A 17 21.90 33.28 12.04
CA ALA A 17 23.05 32.40 11.98
C ALA A 17 23.60 32.47 10.56
N SER A 18 24.77 33.12 10.42
CA SER A 18 25.60 33.07 9.20
C SER A 18 26.04 31.63 8.98
N PHE A 19 25.42 30.91 8.07
CA PHE A 19 25.92 29.62 7.59
C PHE A 19 27.16 29.87 6.72
N THR A 20 28.34 29.79 7.31
CA THR A 20 29.57 29.55 6.55
C THR A 20 29.44 28.11 6.00
N SER A 21 29.50 27.98 4.68
CA SER A 21 29.57 26.69 3.96
C SER A 21 30.95 26.05 4.25
N GLY A 22 31.13 25.56 5.45
CA GLY A 22 32.20 24.63 5.78
C GLY A 22 31.74 23.25 5.34
N THR A 23 32.40 22.68 4.33
CA THR A 23 32.40 21.24 4.10
C THR A 23 32.88 20.61 5.40
N LEU A 24 31.96 20.12 6.22
CA LEU A 24 32.28 19.23 7.33
C LEU A 24 32.87 17.96 6.71
N ALA A 25 34.22 17.95 6.64
CA ALA A 25 34.93 16.69 6.51
C ALA A 25 34.52 15.87 7.74
N TYR A 26 33.69 14.85 7.53
CA TYR A 26 33.42 13.86 8.55
C TYR A 26 34.78 13.22 8.92
N ALA A 27 35.33 13.60 10.05
CA ALA A 27 36.40 12.85 10.64
C ALA A 27 35.92 11.42 10.79
N SER A 28 36.66 10.45 10.28
CA SER A 28 36.35 9.03 10.44
C SER A 28 36.22 8.76 11.94
N ASP A 29 34.98 8.60 12.42
CA ASP A 29 34.74 8.27 13.82
C ASP A 29 35.21 6.83 14.04
N ASN A 30 36.40 6.64 14.59
CA ASN A 30 37.02 5.35 14.92
C ASN A 30 36.31 4.64 16.09
N ARG A 31 35.03 4.93 16.31
CA ARG A 31 34.21 4.33 17.38
C ARG A 31 34.17 2.81 17.29
N PHE A 32 34.11 2.26 16.08
CA PHE A 32 34.05 0.84 15.81
C PHE A 32 35.29 0.37 15.04
N THR A 33 36.06 -0.50 15.64
CA THR A 33 37.31 -1.00 15.04
C THR A 33 37.11 -2.05 13.95
N ASP A 34 35.90 -2.57 13.82
CA ASP A 34 35.47 -3.54 12.82
C ASP A 34 34.65 -2.94 11.67
N VAL A 35 34.64 -1.59 11.58
CA VAL A 35 33.99 -0.87 10.46
C VAL A 35 35.10 -0.17 9.69
N ASP A 36 35.37 -0.68 8.48
CA ASP A 36 36.36 -0.01 7.58
C ASP A 36 35.76 1.32 7.10
N SER A 37 36.58 2.38 7.17
CA SER A 37 36.18 3.72 6.72
C SER A 37 35.82 3.78 5.22
N SER A 38 36.38 2.89 4.42
CA SER A 38 36.06 2.74 2.99
C SER A 38 34.79 1.92 2.73
N SER A 39 34.26 1.28 3.76
CA SER A 39 33.00 0.50 3.62
C SER A 39 31.83 1.39 3.25
N LYS A 40 30.99 0.93 2.30
CA LYS A 40 29.72 1.59 1.95
C LYS A 40 28.79 1.80 3.16
N PHE A 41 28.98 1.04 4.24
CA PHE A 41 28.21 1.13 5.47
C PHE A 41 28.78 2.11 6.50
N SER A 42 30.03 2.56 6.37
CA SER A 42 30.70 3.39 7.36
C SER A 42 29.89 4.62 7.76
N LYS A 43 29.41 5.39 6.76
CA LYS A 43 28.62 6.59 6.99
C LYS A 43 27.28 6.30 7.67
N SER A 44 26.58 5.24 7.24
CA SER A 44 25.29 4.87 7.82
C SER A 44 25.43 4.38 9.27
N ILE A 45 26.46 3.59 9.55
CA ILE A 45 26.76 3.08 10.90
C ILE A 45 27.08 4.24 11.86
N SER A 46 27.94 5.19 11.47
CA SER A 46 28.25 6.37 12.29
C SER A 46 26.99 7.18 12.59
N TYR A 47 26.19 7.49 11.55
CA TYR A 47 24.94 8.24 11.70
C TYR A 47 23.96 7.55 12.67
N LEU A 48 23.73 6.25 12.50
CA LEU A 48 22.77 5.50 13.32
C LEU A 48 23.25 5.37 14.77
N ALA A 49 24.53 5.24 14.99
CA ALA A 49 25.13 5.22 16.32
C ALA A 49 25.01 6.57 17.02
N ASP A 50 25.29 7.67 16.30
CA ASP A 50 25.17 9.04 16.83
C ASP A 50 23.72 9.39 17.20
N LYS A 51 22.75 8.88 16.45
CA LYS A 51 21.32 9.05 16.73
C LYS A 51 20.76 8.06 17.74
N GLY A 52 21.57 7.13 18.25
CA GLY A 52 21.12 6.10 19.18
C GLY A 52 20.14 5.08 18.55
N ILE A 53 20.06 5.01 17.22
CA ILE A 53 19.17 4.11 16.48
C ILE A 53 19.71 2.67 16.55
N MET A 54 20.99 2.49 16.22
CA MET A 54 21.70 1.22 16.34
C MET A 54 22.98 1.41 17.14
N SER A 55 23.20 0.57 18.12
CA SER A 55 24.44 0.54 18.91
C SER A 55 25.33 -0.64 18.48
N GLY A 56 26.57 -0.64 18.96
CA GLY A 56 27.47 -1.76 18.81
C GLY A 56 27.00 -3.03 19.54
N THR A 57 27.55 -4.16 19.16
CA THR A 57 27.30 -5.46 19.79
C THR A 57 28.21 -5.70 21.01
N ALA A 58 29.36 -5.00 21.04
CA ALA A 58 30.32 -4.97 22.13
C ALA A 58 31.07 -3.64 22.11
N VAL A 59 31.91 -3.40 23.13
CA VAL A 59 32.78 -2.21 23.20
C VAL A 59 33.67 -2.15 21.95
N GLY A 60 33.57 -1.07 21.20
CA GLY A 60 34.33 -0.86 19.97
C GLY A 60 33.99 -1.79 18.81
N LYS A 61 32.88 -2.50 18.84
CA LYS A 61 32.42 -3.42 17.77
C LYS A 61 30.98 -3.15 17.35
N PHE A 62 30.75 -2.94 16.05
CA PHE A 62 29.42 -2.83 15.46
C PHE A 62 28.90 -4.17 14.93
N SER A 63 29.80 -5.03 14.48
CA SER A 63 29.55 -6.31 13.82
C SER A 63 28.72 -6.14 12.53
N PRO A 64 29.20 -5.38 11.53
CA PRO A 64 28.46 -5.05 10.32
C PRO A 64 28.06 -6.29 9.50
N ASP A 65 28.88 -7.34 9.53
CA ASP A 65 28.66 -8.58 8.74
C ASP A 65 27.82 -9.63 9.48
N SER A 66 27.48 -9.40 10.75
CA SER A 66 26.58 -10.29 11.49
C SER A 66 25.15 -10.11 11.02
N TYR A 67 24.40 -11.21 10.94
CA TYR A 67 22.98 -11.13 10.61
C TYR A 67 22.21 -10.39 11.71
N ILE A 68 21.10 -9.75 11.30
CA ILE A 68 20.18 -9.07 12.22
C ILE A 68 18.90 -9.89 12.38
N THR A 69 18.41 -10.03 13.62
CA THR A 69 17.12 -10.69 13.86
C THR A 69 15.95 -9.72 13.64
N VAL A 70 14.76 -10.28 13.46
CA VAL A 70 13.51 -9.50 13.34
C VAL A 70 13.33 -8.57 14.53
N ARG A 71 13.53 -9.04 15.77
CA ARG A 71 13.43 -8.19 16.99
C ARG A 71 14.43 -7.04 17.00
N GLN A 72 15.70 -7.32 16.64
CA GLN A 72 16.73 -6.30 16.59
C GLN A 72 16.40 -5.22 15.55
N PHE A 73 15.90 -5.64 14.42
CA PHE A 73 15.49 -4.74 13.35
C PHE A 73 14.28 -3.90 13.76
N ALA A 74 13.25 -4.50 14.38
CA ALA A 74 12.07 -3.79 14.88
C ALA A 74 12.45 -2.69 15.89
N VAL A 75 13.39 -2.97 16.82
CA VAL A 75 13.91 -1.96 17.75
C VAL A 75 14.61 -0.82 17.01
N ALA A 76 15.45 -1.13 16.02
CA ALA A 76 16.12 -0.12 15.22
C ALA A 76 15.11 0.75 14.44
N MET A 77 14.09 0.14 13.86
CA MET A 77 13.02 0.84 13.15
C MET A 77 12.21 1.75 14.08
N CYS A 78 11.79 1.26 15.25
CA CYS A 78 11.08 2.09 16.22
C CYS A 78 11.89 3.33 16.61
N ARG A 79 13.19 3.16 16.93
CA ARG A 79 14.08 4.28 17.25
C ARG A 79 14.28 5.24 16.08
N ALA A 80 14.42 4.70 14.86
CA ALA A 80 14.59 5.49 13.64
C ALA A 80 13.42 6.44 13.37
N TYR A 81 12.21 5.97 13.64
CA TYR A 81 10.99 6.73 13.38
C TYR A 81 10.36 7.34 14.65
N GLY A 82 11.11 7.43 15.74
CA GLY A 82 10.70 8.11 16.98
C GLY A 82 9.54 7.43 17.69
N ILE A 83 9.42 6.10 17.58
CA ILE A 83 8.42 5.31 18.29
C ILE A 83 9.01 4.89 19.63
N GLU A 84 8.44 5.41 20.70
CA GLU A 84 8.84 5.02 22.06
C GLU A 84 8.47 3.56 22.31
N THR A 85 9.38 2.83 22.94
CA THR A 85 9.18 1.43 23.34
C THR A 85 9.21 1.29 24.84
N ALA A 86 8.29 0.49 25.38
CA ALA A 86 8.18 0.23 26.80
C ALA A 86 9.07 -0.95 27.22
N GLY A 87 9.48 -0.97 28.50
CA GLY A 87 10.22 -2.07 29.11
C GLY A 87 11.55 -1.63 29.71
N ASN A 88 12.05 -2.44 30.65
CA ASN A 88 13.32 -2.22 31.38
C ASN A 88 14.38 -3.25 30.98
N THR A 89 13.99 -4.30 30.28
CA THR A 89 14.88 -5.37 29.80
C THR A 89 14.86 -5.42 28.28
N TRP A 90 15.88 -6.03 27.69
CA TRP A 90 15.92 -6.25 26.24
C TRP A 90 14.70 -7.02 25.73
N ALA A 91 14.28 -8.05 26.47
CA ALA A 91 13.13 -8.87 26.09
C ALA A 91 11.84 -8.05 26.02
N GLU A 92 11.59 -7.19 27.03
CA GLU A 92 10.41 -6.31 27.06
C GLU A 92 10.45 -5.27 25.93
N VAL A 93 11.56 -4.52 25.83
CA VAL A 93 11.73 -3.49 24.80
C VAL A 93 11.62 -4.06 23.38
N SER A 94 12.21 -5.22 23.12
CA SER A 94 12.18 -5.82 21.78
C SER A 94 10.81 -6.42 21.43
N SER A 95 10.09 -6.96 22.42
CA SER A 95 8.72 -7.44 22.23
C SER A 95 7.76 -6.29 21.95
N ASP A 96 7.86 -5.20 22.71
CA ASP A 96 7.04 -4.00 22.48
C ASP A 96 7.34 -3.34 21.12
N ALA A 97 8.62 -3.25 20.74
CA ALA A 97 9.02 -2.74 19.44
C ALA A 97 8.47 -3.59 18.29
N LEU A 98 8.50 -4.91 18.42
CA LEU A 98 7.97 -5.83 17.40
C LEU A 98 6.45 -5.68 17.28
N MET A 99 5.73 -5.57 18.40
CA MET A 99 4.29 -5.33 18.41
C MET A 99 3.95 -4.01 17.72
N LYS A 100 4.66 -2.92 18.05
CA LYS A 100 4.44 -1.61 17.43
C LYS A 100 4.76 -1.60 15.94
N ALA A 101 5.81 -2.31 15.52
CA ALA A 101 6.13 -2.47 14.11
C ALA A 101 5.02 -3.24 13.35
N TYR A 102 4.44 -4.25 13.98
CA TYR A 102 3.31 -5.00 13.44
C TYR A 102 2.05 -4.12 13.34
N GLU A 103 1.68 -3.40 14.41
CA GLU A 103 0.53 -2.48 14.43
C GLU A 103 0.63 -1.37 13.37
N LYS A 104 1.86 -0.95 13.02
CA LYS A 104 2.12 0.04 11.95
C LYS A 104 2.16 -0.59 10.55
N GLY A 105 1.97 -1.89 10.44
CA GLY A 105 2.08 -2.61 9.18
C GLY A 105 3.50 -2.67 8.60
N TRP A 106 4.54 -2.34 9.40
CA TRP A 106 5.93 -2.46 8.95
C TRP A 106 6.40 -3.91 8.88
N VAL A 107 5.80 -4.77 9.68
CA VAL A 107 6.11 -6.20 9.79
C VAL A 107 4.86 -6.99 9.50
N SER A 108 4.90 -7.93 8.56
CA SER A 108 3.81 -8.84 8.26
C SER A 108 3.60 -9.86 9.38
N SER A 109 2.43 -10.51 9.43
CA SER A 109 2.14 -11.53 10.43
C SER A 109 3.13 -12.71 10.38
N SER A 110 3.56 -13.13 9.20
CA SER A 110 4.55 -14.20 9.06
C SER A 110 5.91 -13.82 9.65
N VAL A 111 6.35 -12.58 9.46
CA VAL A 111 7.60 -12.05 10.03
C VAL A 111 7.45 -11.82 11.54
N PHE A 112 6.28 -11.37 12.00
CA PHE A 112 5.99 -11.19 13.43
C PHE A 112 6.15 -12.48 14.24
N TYR A 113 5.68 -13.61 13.71
CA TYR A 113 5.83 -14.92 14.36
C TYR A 113 7.22 -15.55 14.20
N ALA A 114 8.08 -14.97 13.37
CA ALA A 114 9.47 -15.39 13.18
C ALA A 114 10.47 -14.53 13.98
N ASP A 115 10.07 -14.00 15.10
CA ASP A 115 10.66 -12.91 15.87
C ASP A 115 12.15 -13.06 16.23
N ASP A 116 12.61 -14.24 16.59
CA ASP A 116 14.02 -14.54 16.93
C ASP A 116 14.84 -15.03 15.71
N MET A 117 14.22 -15.14 14.55
CA MET A 117 14.93 -15.54 13.33
C MET A 117 15.67 -14.36 12.70
N ASN A 118 16.68 -14.68 11.90
CA ASN A 118 17.36 -13.69 11.08
C ASN A 118 16.41 -13.17 9.98
N LEU A 119 16.45 -11.87 9.74
CA LEU A 119 15.56 -11.18 8.81
C LEU A 119 16.04 -11.39 7.37
N CYS A 120 15.13 -11.69 6.45
CA CYS A 120 15.44 -11.73 5.02
C CYS A 120 15.42 -10.32 4.41
N ARG A 121 16.10 -10.19 3.27
CA ARG A 121 16.29 -8.89 2.58
C ARG A 121 14.97 -8.25 2.17
N GLU A 122 14.09 -9.02 1.55
CA GLU A 122 12.79 -8.51 1.11
C GLU A 122 11.99 -7.92 2.26
N SER A 123 11.88 -8.64 3.39
CA SER A 123 11.14 -8.15 4.57
C SER A 123 11.78 -6.89 5.19
N ALA A 124 13.11 -6.79 5.18
CA ALA A 124 13.80 -5.59 5.67
C ALA A 124 13.52 -4.39 4.77
N LEU A 125 13.56 -4.57 3.45
CA LEU A 125 13.27 -3.52 2.48
C LEU A 125 11.80 -3.12 2.51
N GLU A 126 10.88 -4.09 2.54
CA GLU A 126 9.45 -3.83 2.69
C GLU A 126 9.16 -2.94 3.91
N SER A 127 9.67 -3.35 5.07
CA SER A 127 9.50 -2.59 6.32
C SER A 127 10.02 -1.15 6.20
N THR A 128 11.19 -0.96 5.61
CA THR A 128 11.79 0.38 5.48
C THR A 128 11.05 1.24 4.46
N LEU A 129 10.59 0.68 3.35
CA LEU A 129 9.81 1.40 2.33
C LEU A 129 8.45 1.82 2.89
N ILE A 130 7.75 0.93 3.60
CA ILE A 130 6.46 1.25 4.25
C ILE A 130 6.64 2.36 5.28
N ALA A 131 7.64 2.24 6.16
CA ALA A 131 7.90 3.25 7.19
C ALA A 131 8.27 4.62 6.62
N ALA A 132 8.99 4.64 5.49
CA ALA A 132 9.33 5.85 4.75
C ALA A 132 8.18 6.36 3.86
N LYS A 133 7.03 5.66 3.82
CA LYS A 133 5.88 5.96 2.96
C LYS A 133 6.24 5.98 1.47
N VAL A 134 7.17 5.14 1.06
CA VAL A 134 7.55 4.97 -0.34
C VAL A 134 6.61 3.93 -0.96
N PRO A 135 5.82 4.30 -1.99
CA PRO A 135 4.89 3.37 -2.60
C PRO A 135 5.63 2.28 -3.39
N VAL A 136 5.14 1.05 -3.29
CA VAL A 136 5.55 -0.07 -4.14
C VAL A 136 4.38 -0.39 -5.07
N TYR A 137 4.63 -0.36 -6.37
CA TYR A 137 3.63 -0.70 -7.39
C TYR A 137 3.97 -2.03 -8.05
N SER A 138 2.96 -2.77 -8.47
CA SER A 138 3.15 -4.02 -9.20
C SER A 138 3.82 -3.78 -10.57
N SER A 139 4.73 -4.67 -10.94
CA SER A 139 5.33 -4.67 -12.28
C SER A 139 4.28 -4.81 -13.38
N ALA A 140 3.18 -5.51 -13.10
CA ALA A 140 2.07 -5.67 -14.03
C ALA A 140 1.38 -4.36 -14.45
N LEU A 141 1.65 -3.26 -13.74
CA LEU A 141 1.10 -1.93 -14.03
C LEU A 141 1.96 -1.09 -14.98
N TYR A 142 3.11 -1.60 -15.42
CA TYR A 142 4.01 -0.89 -16.32
C TYR A 142 4.14 -1.61 -17.67
N ASP A 143 4.14 -0.86 -18.76
CA ASP A 143 4.22 -1.40 -20.13
C ASP A 143 5.55 -2.10 -20.43
N ASN A 144 6.63 -1.67 -19.78
CA ASN A 144 7.97 -2.24 -19.92
C ASN A 144 8.37 -2.96 -18.64
N GLN A 145 8.05 -4.25 -18.57
CA GLN A 145 8.43 -5.08 -17.42
C GLN A 145 9.92 -5.43 -17.49
N ASP A 146 10.71 -4.88 -16.56
CA ASP A 146 12.00 -5.49 -16.22
C ASP A 146 11.72 -6.74 -15.39
N THR A 147 11.71 -7.90 -16.04
CA THR A 147 11.45 -9.21 -15.42
C THR A 147 12.65 -9.74 -14.64
N ALA A 148 13.74 -8.97 -14.54
CA ALA A 148 14.95 -9.41 -13.84
C ALA A 148 14.75 -9.60 -12.31
N CYS A 149 13.69 -9.01 -11.75
CA CYS A 149 13.39 -9.08 -10.33
C CYS A 149 12.00 -9.70 -10.09
N ASN A 150 11.96 -10.85 -9.42
CA ASN A 150 10.71 -11.58 -9.13
C ASN A 150 9.86 -10.95 -8.01
N SER A 151 10.27 -9.82 -7.46
CA SER A 151 9.60 -9.13 -6.36
C SER A 151 9.49 -7.64 -6.66
N ASP A 152 8.28 -7.09 -6.54
CA ASP A 152 8.02 -5.65 -6.71
C ASP A 152 8.75 -4.80 -5.66
N ILE A 153 8.93 -5.34 -4.44
CA ILE A 153 9.69 -4.70 -3.37
C ILE A 153 11.16 -4.61 -3.75
N MET A 154 11.76 -5.73 -4.19
CA MET A 154 13.17 -5.78 -4.58
C MET A 154 13.44 -4.87 -5.78
N ARG A 155 12.56 -4.88 -6.77
CA ARG A 155 12.67 -4.01 -7.94
C ARG A 155 12.60 -2.52 -7.53
N THR A 156 11.64 -2.15 -6.70
CA THR A 156 11.50 -0.77 -6.21
C THR A 156 12.76 -0.38 -5.43
N ALA A 157 13.23 -1.22 -4.52
CA ALA A 157 14.42 -0.97 -3.72
C ALA A 157 15.69 -0.84 -4.57
N ALA A 158 15.85 -1.66 -5.60
CA ALA A 158 16.97 -1.58 -6.53
C ALA A 158 16.95 -0.28 -7.35
N ASN A 159 15.80 0.11 -7.86
CA ASN A 159 15.62 1.37 -8.60
C ASN A 159 15.93 2.60 -7.72
N LEU A 160 15.72 2.49 -6.42
CA LEU A 160 16.04 3.53 -5.43
C LEU A 160 17.50 3.45 -4.92
N GLY A 161 18.28 2.50 -5.41
CA GLY A 161 19.68 2.31 -4.98
C GLY A 161 19.86 1.80 -3.55
N LEU A 162 18.83 1.13 -3.00
CA LEU A 162 18.88 0.51 -1.67
C LEU A 162 19.58 -0.85 -1.71
N CYS A 163 19.42 -1.62 -2.79
CA CYS A 163 20.09 -2.90 -2.98
C CYS A 163 20.52 -3.09 -4.45
N ASP A 164 21.28 -4.15 -4.70
CA ASP A 164 21.61 -4.58 -6.06
C ASP A 164 20.38 -5.23 -6.72
N SER A 165 20.19 -5.00 -8.04
CA SER A 165 19.08 -5.57 -8.79
C SER A 165 19.11 -7.10 -8.89
N LYS A 166 20.28 -7.71 -8.67
CA LYS A 166 20.49 -9.17 -8.65
C LYS A 166 20.45 -9.76 -7.25
N ALA A 167 20.24 -8.94 -6.22
CA ALA A 167 20.17 -9.42 -4.85
C ALA A 167 18.95 -10.34 -4.66
N SER A 168 19.15 -11.45 -3.95
CA SER A 168 18.06 -12.39 -3.67
C SER A 168 17.13 -11.85 -2.56
N PRO A 169 15.81 -11.91 -2.72
CA PRO A 169 14.86 -11.53 -1.69
C PRO A 169 14.97 -12.37 -0.41
N SER A 170 15.36 -13.63 -0.52
CA SER A 170 15.49 -14.58 0.59
C SER A 170 16.83 -14.54 1.32
N ASP A 171 17.83 -13.79 0.81
CA ASP A 171 19.12 -13.67 1.51
C ASP A 171 18.91 -13.02 2.87
N LEU A 172 19.66 -13.50 3.87
CA LEU A 172 19.65 -12.91 5.20
C LEU A 172 20.37 -11.57 5.20
N VAL A 173 19.79 -10.59 5.89
CA VAL A 173 20.33 -9.23 5.98
C VAL A 173 21.33 -9.12 7.11
N THR A 174 22.48 -8.50 6.79
CA THR A 174 23.45 -8.15 7.82
C THR A 174 23.06 -6.87 8.56
N ARG A 175 23.68 -6.64 9.71
CA ARG A 175 23.48 -5.40 10.50
C ARG A 175 23.91 -4.16 9.72
N GLY A 176 24.98 -4.28 8.91
CA GLY A 176 25.43 -3.22 8.02
C GLY A 176 24.42 -2.89 6.94
N GLU A 177 23.87 -3.90 6.29
CA GLU A 177 22.82 -3.72 5.26
C GLU A 177 21.54 -3.12 5.85
N ALA A 178 21.03 -3.69 6.95
CA ALA A 178 19.84 -3.18 7.64
C ALA A 178 20.03 -1.71 8.07
N GLY A 179 21.18 -1.38 8.63
CA GLY A 179 21.53 -0.01 8.96
C GLY A 179 21.59 0.90 7.74
N TYR A 180 22.11 0.42 6.62
CA TYR A 180 22.14 1.17 5.38
C TYR A 180 20.74 1.47 4.84
N PHE A 181 19.82 0.50 4.86
CA PHE A 181 18.43 0.71 4.43
C PHE A 181 17.72 1.76 5.28
N ILE A 182 17.83 1.64 6.61
CA ILE A 182 17.26 2.62 7.55
C ILE A 182 17.86 4.01 7.33
N TYR A 183 19.19 4.12 7.24
CA TYR A 183 19.88 5.39 7.03
C TYR A 183 19.42 6.07 5.74
N LYS A 184 19.39 5.34 4.63
CA LYS A 184 18.99 5.85 3.33
C LYS A 184 17.54 6.39 3.38
N THR A 185 16.62 5.64 3.94
CA THR A 185 15.21 6.05 4.03
C THR A 185 14.96 7.21 5.02
N LEU A 186 15.85 7.44 5.97
CA LEU A 186 15.78 8.61 6.85
C LEU A 186 16.40 9.88 6.24
N THR A 187 17.41 9.75 5.40
CA THR A 187 18.22 10.88 4.94
C THR A 187 17.97 11.28 3.50
N GLU A 188 17.33 10.43 2.72
CA GLU A 188 17.00 10.69 1.31
C GLU A 188 15.49 10.74 1.12
N LYS A 189 15.07 11.55 0.16
CA LYS A 189 13.66 11.59 -0.30
C LYS A 189 13.57 10.76 -1.57
N TYR A 190 12.62 9.85 -1.58
CA TYR A 190 12.36 9.00 -2.73
C TYR A 190 11.07 9.41 -3.43
N THR A 191 11.11 9.42 -4.74
CA THR A 191 9.93 9.56 -5.59
C THR A 191 9.84 8.32 -6.46
N VAL A 192 8.68 7.70 -6.46
CA VAL A 192 8.35 6.57 -7.34
C VAL A 192 7.25 7.06 -8.27
N ASP A 193 7.50 6.96 -9.58
CA ASP A 193 6.50 7.32 -10.58
C ASP A 193 5.32 6.37 -10.50
N ALA A 194 4.15 6.93 -10.21
CA ALA A 194 2.92 6.14 -10.17
C ALA A 194 2.54 5.67 -11.58
N PRO A 195 2.10 4.41 -11.74
CA PRO A 195 1.54 3.93 -12.99
C PRO A 195 0.33 4.78 -13.42
N LYS A 196 0.12 4.89 -14.72
CA LYS A 196 -1.06 5.60 -15.23
C LYS A 196 -2.32 4.81 -14.93
N SER A 197 -3.34 5.50 -14.42
CA SER A 197 -4.66 4.91 -14.31
C SER A 197 -5.31 4.80 -15.71
N PRO A 198 -5.98 3.69 -16.03
CA PRO A 198 -6.72 3.56 -17.30
C PRO A 198 -8.00 4.41 -17.32
N VAL A 199 -8.45 4.92 -16.18
CA VAL A 199 -9.63 5.79 -16.03
C VAL A 199 -9.26 7.11 -15.38
N ASN A 200 -10.11 8.14 -15.55
CA ASN A 200 -10.00 9.37 -14.79
C ASN A 200 -10.08 9.06 -13.28
N MET A 201 -8.99 9.28 -12.55
CA MET A 201 -8.88 8.89 -11.14
C MET A 201 -8.40 10.04 -10.26
N THR A 202 -8.92 10.10 -9.04
CA THR A 202 -8.40 10.93 -7.95
C THR A 202 -8.17 10.08 -6.70
N ASN A 203 -7.18 10.46 -5.89
CA ASN A 203 -6.84 9.79 -4.63
C ASN A 203 -6.84 10.83 -3.51
N SER A 204 -8.04 11.16 -3.00
CA SER A 204 -8.19 12.10 -1.88
C SER A 204 -7.76 11.50 -0.54
N ALA A 205 -7.79 10.18 -0.42
CA ALA A 205 -7.32 9.47 0.77
C ALA A 205 -5.78 9.45 0.89
N ASN A 206 -5.07 9.81 -0.18
CA ASN A 206 -3.60 9.84 -0.24
C ASN A 206 -2.93 8.53 0.21
N VAL A 207 -3.51 7.40 -0.21
CA VAL A 207 -3.01 6.05 0.08
C VAL A 207 -2.27 5.48 -1.12
N ASN A 208 -1.54 4.37 -0.92
CA ASN A 208 -0.96 3.61 -2.01
C ASN A 208 -2.09 3.09 -2.94
N ALA A 209 -2.05 3.48 -4.21
CA ALA A 209 -3.09 3.16 -5.19
C ALA A 209 -2.87 1.81 -5.89
N ASN A 210 -1.85 1.02 -5.53
CA ASN A 210 -1.47 -0.21 -6.23
C ASN A 210 -2.66 -1.16 -6.48
N GLU A 211 -3.37 -1.54 -5.41
CA GLU A 211 -4.49 -2.48 -5.50
C GLU A 211 -5.66 -1.93 -6.34
N TYR A 212 -5.94 -0.64 -6.22
CA TYR A 212 -6.96 0.02 -7.03
C TYR A 212 -6.58 0.01 -8.52
N LEU A 213 -5.33 0.33 -8.84
CA LEU A 213 -4.83 0.33 -10.22
C LEU A 213 -4.84 -1.09 -10.82
N LEU A 214 -4.48 -2.12 -10.05
CA LEU A 214 -4.58 -3.51 -10.48
C LEU A 214 -6.03 -3.88 -10.82
N LYS A 215 -7.00 -3.49 -10.00
CA LYS A 215 -8.42 -3.71 -10.26
C LYS A 215 -8.90 -2.94 -11.50
N LEU A 216 -8.50 -1.68 -11.65
CA LEU A 216 -8.87 -0.86 -12.81
C LEU A 216 -8.29 -1.40 -14.11
N ASN A 217 -7.04 -1.88 -14.11
CA ASN A 217 -6.43 -2.51 -15.27
C ASN A 217 -7.04 -3.90 -15.62
N GLY A 218 -7.72 -4.52 -14.67
CA GLY A 218 -8.47 -5.76 -14.90
C GLY A 218 -9.88 -5.56 -15.47
N LEU A 219 -10.31 -4.32 -15.68
CA LEU A 219 -11.60 -4.02 -16.31
C LEU A 219 -11.56 -4.28 -17.83
N PRO A 220 -12.69 -4.69 -18.45
CA PRO A 220 -12.78 -4.77 -19.90
C PRO A 220 -12.57 -3.40 -20.58
N GLU A 221 -11.85 -3.40 -21.68
CA GLU A 221 -11.53 -2.17 -22.44
C GLU A 221 -12.78 -1.36 -22.81
N PRO A 222 -13.89 -1.95 -23.28
CA PRO A 222 -15.12 -1.19 -23.57
C PRO A 222 -15.70 -0.45 -22.35
N VAL A 223 -15.56 -1.03 -21.16
CA VAL A 223 -16.01 -0.41 -19.90
C VAL A 223 -15.15 0.80 -19.55
N ILE A 224 -13.81 0.66 -19.66
CA ILE A 224 -12.86 1.75 -19.44
C ILE A 224 -13.12 2.90 -20.42
N LYS A 225 -13.29 2.59 -21.69
CA LYS A 225 -13.55 3.57 -22.76
C LYS A 225 -14.84 4.34 -22.49
N ASP A 226 -15.95 3.65 -22.29
CA ASP A 226 -17.24 4.31 -22.01
C ASP A 226 -17.19 5.15 -20.74
N PHE A 227 -16.57 4.66 -19.67
CA PHE A 227 -16.41 5.39 -18.42
C PHE A 227 -15.72 6.76 -18.62
N ASN A 228 -14.63 6.78 -19.38
CA ASN A 228 -13.90 7.98 -19.69
C ASN A 228 -14.70 8.92 -20.63
N GLU A 229 -15.32 8.39 -21.68
CA GLU A 229 -16.12 9.17 -22.65
C GLU A 229 -17.36 9.79 -22.02
N GLN A 230 -17.97 9.11 -21.04
CA GLN A 230 -19.09 9.64 -20.28
C GLN A 230 -18.67 10.68 -19.22
N GLY A 231 -17.39 10.93 -19.05
CA GLY A 231 -16.85 11.91 -18.10
C GLY A 231 -17.00 11.49 -16.63
N TRP A 232 -16.98 10.20 -16.35
CA TRP A 232 -16.98 9.69 -14.98
C TRP A 232 -15.60 9.78 -14.35
N THR A 233 -15.55 9.75 -13.00
CA THR A 233 -14.30 9.77 -12.23
C THR A 233 -14.32 8.64 -11.19
N PHE A 234 -13.25 7.88 -11.12
CA PHE A 234 -12.99 6.94 -10.03
C PHE A 234 -12.29 7.67 -8.89
N LYS A 235 -12.77 7.54 -7.67
CA LYS A 235 -12.26 8.26 -6.49
C LYS A 235 -11.89 7.29 -5.39
N ILE A 236 -10.61 7.24 -5.04
CA ILE A 236 -10.15 6.63 -3.78
C ILE A 236 -10.48 7.66 -2.69
N ASP A 237 -11.52 7.37 -1.91
CA ASP A 237 -12.12 8.29 -0.96
C ASP A 237 -12.71 7.50 0.21
N PHE A 238 -12.28 7.83 1.43
CA PHE A 238 -12.75 7.14 2.65
C PHE A 238 -13.95 7.85 3.29
N ASP A 239 -14.08 9.13 3.05
CA ASP A 239 -15.06 9.96 3.76
C ASP A 239 -16.47 9.77 3.22
N TYR A 240 -16.64 9.79 1.89
CA TYR A 240 -17.96 9.72 1.28
C TYR A 240 -18.66 8.37 1.49
N PRO A 241 -18.00 7.20 1.27
CA PRO A 241 -18.59 5.92 1.66
C PRO A 241 -18.89 5.82 3.16
N ALA A 242 -17.99 6.30 4.03
CA ALA A 242 -18.20 6.28 5.47
C ALA A 242 -19.38 7.16 5.91
N GLN A 243 -19.55 8.32 5.29
CA GLN A 243 -20.71 9.20 5.54
C GLN A 243 -22.01 8.48 5.19
N LEU A 244 -22.12 7.93 3.98
CA LEU A 244 -23.32 7.21 3.54
C LEU A 244 -23.60 5.96 4.38
N GLY A 245 -22.55 5.25 4.81
CA GLY A 245 -22.66 4.13 5.71
C GLY A 245 -23.32 4.53 7.03
N ARG A 246 -22.88 5.64 7.64
CA ARG A 246 -23.50 6.18 8.86
C ARG A 246 -24.95 6.59 8.64
N GLU A 247 -25.26 7.28 7.54
CA GLU A 247 -26.62 7.74 7.21
C GLU A 247 -27.61 6.57 7.01
N ARG A 248 -27.13 5.45 6.51
CA ARG A 248 -27.92 4.26 6.21
C ARG A 248 -27.81 3.14 7.24
N SER A 249 -27.01 3.32 8.30
CA SER A 249 -26.71 2.33 9.34
C SER A 249 -26.17 1.00 8.78
N LEU A 250 -25.24 1.09 7.80
CA LEU A 250 -24.59 -0.08 7.20
C LEU A 250 -23.12 0.18 6.91
N SER A 251 -22.34 -0.90 6.70
CA SER A 251 -20.96 -0.79 6.25
C SER A 251 -20.95 -0.49 4.75
N CYS A 252 -20.26 0.58 4.35
CA CYS A 252 -20.17 0.99 2.96
C CYS A 252 -18.69 1.22 2.62
N ILE A 253 -18.14 0.42 1.70
CA ILE A 253 -16.75 0.49 1.23
C ILE A 253 -16.62 0.97 -0.21
N GLY A 254 -17.74 1.07 -0.92
CA GLY A 254 -17.85 1.59 -2.28
C GLY A 254 -19.20 2.25 -2.52
N VAL A 255 -19.29 3.17 -3.46
CA VAL A 255 -20.51 3.85 -3.86
C VAL A 255 -20.44 4.30 -5.32
N THR A 256 -21.36 3.85 -6.14
CA THR A 256 -21.59 4.39 -7.48
C THR A 256 -22.64 5.50 -7.43
N SER A 257 -22.25 6.73 -7.72
CA SER A 257 -23.12 7.91 -7.70
C SER A 257 -23.40 8.42 -9.10
N TYR A 258 -24.56 8.15 -9.63
CA TYR A 258 -24.98 8.59 -10.98
C TYR A 258 -25.10 10.12 -11.08
N SER A 259 -25.61 10.76 -10.03
CA SER A 259 -25.75 12.23 -10.00
C SER A 259 -24.42 12.96 -9.98
N LYS A 260 -23.38 12.36 -9.38
CA LYS A 260 -22.02 12.91 -9.32
C LYS A 260 -21.15 12.43 -10.48
N LYS A 261 -21.61 11.48 -11.28
CA LYS A 261 -20.82 10.73 -12.28
C LYS A 261 -19.50 10.28 -11.68
N ALA A 262 -19.55 9.62 -10.55
CA ALA A 262 -18.37 9.17 -9.84
C ALA A 262 -18.59 7.84 -9.12
N ILE A 263 -17.54 7.02 -9.11
CA ILE A 263 -17.40 5.85 -8.24
C ILE A 263 -16.47 6.25 -7.11
N PHE A 264 -16.92 6.11 -5.86
CA PHE A 264 -16.13 6.35 -4.66
C PHE A 264 -15.81 5.00 -4.02
N VAL A 265 -14.55 4.75 -3.71
CA VAL A 265 -14.10 3.46 -3.16
C VAL A 265 -13.13 3.70 -2.00
N ALA A 266 -13.49 3.14 -0.85
CA ALA A 266 -12.64 3.15 0.35
C ALA A 266 -11.75 1.90 0.44
N ASP A 267 -12.17 0.78 -0.19
CA ASP A 267 -11.40 -0.46 -0.25
C ASP A 267 -11.36 -0.96 -1.70
N ALA A 268 -10.16 -1.29 -2.18
CA ALA A 268 -9.93 -1.72 -3.56
C ALA A 268 -10.77 -2.95 -3.96
N SER A 269 -11.16 -3.80 -2.99
CA SER A 269 -12.00 -4.97 -3.24
C SER A 269 -13.38 -4.62 -3.81
N ALA A 270 -13.91 -3.43 -3.52
CA ALA A 270 -15.20 -2.99 -4.05
C ALA A 270 -15.14 -2.51 -5.51
N THR A 271 -13.96 -2.32 -6.09
CA THR A 271 -13.81 -1.66 -7.40
C THR A 271 -14.67 -2.32 -8.49
N TRP A 272 -14.56 -3.62 -8.67
CA TRP A 272 -15.33 -4.31 -9.73
C TRP A 272 -16.82 -4.36 -9.45
N HIS A 273 -17.23 -4.48 -8.20
CA HIS A 273 -18.63 -4.39 -7.79
C HIS A 273 -19.24 -3.03 -8.18
N GLU A 274 -18.55 -1.94 -7.87
CA GLU A 274 -19.01 -0.58 -8.22
C GLU A 274 -19.06 -0.36 -9.74
N PHE A 275 -18.14 -0.94 -10.50
CA PHE A 275 -18.25 -0.94 -11.96
C PHE A 275 -19.41 -1.79 -12.47
N GLY A 276 -19.83 -2.83 -11.76
CA GLY A 276 -21.07 -3.55 -12.03
C GLY A 276 -22.29 -2.64 -11.95
N HIS A 277 -22.40 -1.81 -10.89
CA HIS A 277 -23.43 -0.78 -10.80
C HIS A 277 -23.33 0.25 -11.92
N TYR A 278 -22.10 0.66 -12.28
CA TYR A 278 -21.90 1.57 -13.42
C TYR A 278 -22.53 0.99 -14.70
N ILE A 279 -22.22 -0.26 -15.05
CA ILE A 279 -22.76 -0.94 -16.23
C ILE A 279 -24.29 -1.06 -16.15
N ASP A 280 -24.83 -1.48 -15.00
CA ASP A 280 -26.28 -1.57 -14.78
C ASP A 280 -27.01 -0.25 -15.09
N GLY A 281 -26.47 0.85 -14.56
CA GLY A 281 -27.00 2.19 -14.84
C GLY A 281 -26.83 2.63 -16.30
N ARG A 282 -25.70 2.30 -16.94
CA ARG A 282 -25.47 2.58 -18.38
C ARG A 282 -26.44 1.83 -19.27
N LEU A 283 -26.82 0.62 -18.89
CA LEU A 283 -27.85 -0.18 -19.55
C LEU A 283 -29.28 0.24 -19.18
N ASN A 284 -29.43 1.27 -18.36
CA ASN A 284 -30.73 1.77 -17.88
C ASN A 284 -31.52 0.73 -17.07
N PHE A 285 -30.84 -0.03 -16.19
CA PHE A 285 -31.44 -0.99 -15.27
C PHE A 285 -32.37 -1.97 -15.98
N PRO A 286 -31.90 -2.82 -16.90
CA PRO A 286 -32.79 -3.61 -17.75
C PRO A 286 -33.62 -4.59 -16.94
N ALA A 287 -34.87 -4.80 -17.36
CA ALA A 287 -35.77 -5.76 -16.74
C ALA A 287 -35.17 -7.18 -16.66
N LYS A 288 -34.22 -7.50 -17.56
CA LYS A 288 -33.49 -8.77 -17.56
C LYS A 288 -32.73 -8.98 -16.26
N HIS A 289 -32.11 -7.94 -15.66
CA HIS A 289 -31.41 -8.06 -14.38
C HIS A 289 -32.35 -8.43 -13.24
N THR A 290 -33.58 -7.86 -13.22
CA THR A 290 -34.63 -8.23 -12.28
C THR A 290 -35.12 -9.67 -12.50
N GLU A 291 -35.28 -10.09 -13.74
CA GLU A 291 -35.65 -11.48 -14.08
C GLU A 291 -34.61 -12.48 -13.55
N LEU A 292 -33.31 -12.23 -13.84
CA LEU A 292 -32.23 -13.11 -13.40
C LEU A 292 -32.14 -13.16 -11.86
N PHE A 293 -32.30 -12.01 -11.20
CA PHE A 293 -32.34 -11.94 -9.74
C PHE A 293 -33.47 -12.82 -9.16
N ILE A 294 -34.69 -12.71 -9.68
CA ILE A 294 -35.83 -13.47 -9.18
C ILE A 294 -35.60 -14.98 -9.33
N TYR A 295 -35.05 -15.42 -10.46
CA TYR A 295 -34.94 -16.84 -10.75
C TYR A 295 -33.68 -17.51 -10.22
N GLU A 296 -32.56 -16.78 -10.07
CA GLU A 296 -31.27 -17.42 -9.82
C GLU A 296 -30.55 -16.93 -8.57
N ALA A 297 -30.81 -15.71 -8.05
CA ALA A 297 -30.05 -15.14 -6.97
C ALA A 297 -30.00 -16.02 -5.71
N GLN A 298 -31.14 -16.60 -5.30
CA GLN A 298 -31.21 -17.40 -4.08
C GLN A 298 -30.41 -18.71 -4.17
N ASN A 299 -30.23 -19.25 -5.36
CA ASN A 299 -29.48 -20.48 -5.61
C ASN A 299 -27.99 -20.21 -6.00
N SER A 300 -27.63 -18.95 -6.20
CA SER A 300 -26.30 -18.55 -6.60
C SER A 300 -25.28 -18.79 -5.49
N ILE A 301 -24.01 -18.85 -5.88
CA ILE A 301 -22.87 -18.99 -4.95
C ILE A 301 -22.40 -17.65 -4.39
N LEU A 302 -23.10 -16.57 -4.73
CA LEU A 302 -22.72 -15.24 -4.31
C LEU A 302 -23.08 -15.01 -2.83
N ARG A 303 -22.46 -14.00 -2.24
CA ARG A 303 -22.69 -13.58 -0.86
C ARG A 303 -24.16 -13.16 -0.65
N ASP A 304 -24.62 -13.17 0.60
CA ASP A 304 -26.01 -12.84 0.91
C ASP A 304 -26.39 -11.39 0.54
N TYR A 305 -25.42 -10.48 0.53
CA TYR A 305 -25.62 -9.11 0.08
C TYR A 305 -26.11 -9.03 -1.38
N ALA A 306 -25.57 -9.84 -2.27
CA ALA A 306 -26.04 -9.97 -3.67
C ALA A 306 -27.52 -10.40 -3.79
N LYS A 307 -28.05 -11.06 -2.74
CA LYS A 307 -29.44 -11.56 -2.73
C LYS A 307 -30.45 -10.53 -2.23
N SER A 308 -30.02 -9.30 -1.93
CA SER A 308 -30.87 -8.24 -1.39
C SER A 308 -31.75 -7.56 -2.44
N ASN A 309 -31.25 -7.36 -3.65
CA ASN A 309 -31.97 -6.78 -4.78
C ASN A 309 -31.25 -7.05 -6.11
N SER A 310 -31.89 -6.72 -7.23
CA SER A 310 -31.38 -7.01 -8.57
C SER A 310 -30.12 -6.25 -8.93
N ASN A 311 -29.95 -5.03 -8.42
CA ASN A 311 -28.79 -4.20 -8.75
C ASN A 311 -27.53 -4.75 -8.06
N GLU A 312 -27.66 -5.14 -6.77
CA GLU A 312 -26.57 -5.78 -6.03
C GLU A 312 -26.24 -7.16 -6.62
N TYR A 313 -27.26 -7.89 -7.05
CA TYR A 313 -27.07 -9.18 -7.71
C TYR A 313 -26.23 -9.03 -8.99
N PHE A 314 -26.61 -8.11 -9.87
CA PHE A 314 -25.88 -7.88 -11.11
C PHE A 314 -24.45 -7.41 -10.85
N ALA A 315 -24.25 -6.47 -9.91
CA ALA A 315 -22.93 -5.95 -9.56
C ALA A 315 -21.99 -7.06 -9.03
N ASP A 316 -22.49 -7.91 -8.13
CA ASP A 316 -21.73 -9.04 -7.60
C ASP A 316 -21.50 -10.14 -8.67
N CYS A 317 -22.45 -10.35 -9.59
CA CYS A 317 -22.25 -11.26 -10.73
C CYS A 317 -21.14 -10.78 -11.65
N PHE A 318 -21.08 -9.49 -11.97
CA PHE A 318 -20.02 -8.88 -12.76
C PHE A 318 -18.66 -9.03 -12.07
N GLU A 319 -18.57 -8.67 -10.78
CA GLU A 319 -17.35 -8.85 -9.99
C GLU A 319 -16.89 -10.30 -10.00
N TYR A 320 -17.80 -11.24 -9.69
CA TYR A 320 -17.48 -12.67 -9.64
C TYR A 320 -16.99 -13.19 -10.98
N TYR A 321 -17.64 -12.79 -12.07
CA TYR A 321 -17.26 -13.18 -13.42
C TYR A 321 -15.85 -12.71 -13.76
N LEU A 322 -15.53 -11.43 -13.58
CA LEU A 322 -14.20 -10.90 -13.85
C LEU A 322 -13.13 -11.58 -13.00
N LYS A 323 -13.42 -11.80 -11.72
CA LYS A 323 -12.48 -12.42 -10.79
C LYS A 323 -12.14 -13.86 -11.13
N ASN A 324 -13.07 -14.58 -11.75
CA ASN A 324 -12.99 -16.02 -11.92
C ASN A 324 -12.98 -16.51 -13.37
N LYS A 325 -13.05 -15.64 -14.36
CA LYS A 325 -13.16 -16.04 -15.78
C LYS A 325 -12.05 -17.00 -16.24
N ASP A 326 -10.87 -16.92 -15.64
CA ASP A 326 -9.72 -17.79 -15.91
C ASP A 326 -9.63 -18.99 -14.94
N ASN A 327 -10.59 -19.13 -14.01
CA ASN A 327 -10.66 -20.25 -13.07
C ASN A 327 -11.81 -21.19 -13.44
N ALA A 328 -11.49 -22.23 -14.22
CA ALA A 328 -12.47 -23.18 -14.75
C ALA A 328 -13.37 -23.78 -13.66
N LYS A 329 -12.83 -24.13 -12.47
CA LYS A 329 -13.60 -24.72 -11.37
C LYS A 329 -14.68 -23.74 -10.84
N ASN A 330 -14.28 -22.48 -10.63
CA ASN A 330 -15.20 -21.47 -10.09
C ASN A 330 -16.25 -21.07 -11.13
N ILE A 331 -15.87 -21.00 -12.39
CA ILE A 331 -16.81 -20.71 -13.50
C ILE A 331 -17.81 -21.85 -13.68
N GLU A 332 -17.39 -23.12 -13.67
CA GLU A 332 -18.32 -24.24 -13.76
C GLU A 332 -19.29 -24.28 -12.56
N LEU A 333 -18.82 -23.95 -11.37
CA LEU A 333 -19.69 -23.85 -10.20
C LEU A 333 -20.70 -22.70 -10.36
N PHE A 334 -20.27 -21.53 -10.82
CA PHE A 334 -21.17 -20.39 -11.07
C PHE A 334 -22.22 -20.74 -12.12
N LYS A 335 -21.81 -21.30 -13.25
CA LYS A 335 -22.65 -21.76 -14.33
C LYS A 335 -23.69 -22.82 -13.87
N SER A 336 -23.29 -23.74 -12.99
CA SER A 336 -24.20 -24.76 -12.45
C SER A 336 -25.29 -24.19 -11.54
N LYS A 337 -25.04 -23.06 -10.88
CA LYS A 337 -25.96 -22.43 -9.91
C LYS A 337 -26.75 -21.26 -10.46
N ALA A 338 -26.23 -20.57 -11.47
CA ALA A 338 -26.84 -19.43 -12.14
C ALA A 338 -26.60 -19.47 -13.66
N PRO A 339 -27.07 -20.48 -14.37
CA PRO A 339 -26.78 -20.73 -15.79
C PRO A 339 -27.24 -19.60 -16.72
N LYS A 340 -28.40 -19.00 -16.49
CA LYS A 340 -28.91 -17.91 -17.31
C LYS A 340 -28.13 -16.61 -17.08
N THR A 341 -27.73 -16.35 -15.83
CA THR A 341 -26.92 -15.22 -15.48
C THR A 341 -25.53 -15.35 -16.11
N TYR A 342 -24.92 -16.53 -16.03
CA TYR A 342 -23.63 -16.78 -16.67
C TYR A 342 -23.70 -16.58 -18.19
N GLN A 343 -24.72 -17.15 -18.86
CA GLN A 343 -24.90 -16.95 -20.28
C GLN A 343 -25.10 -15.47 -20.65
N TYR A 344 -25.88 -14.73 -19.86
CA TYR A 344 -26.12 -13.32 -20.09
C TYR A 344 -24.83 -12.47 -19.94
N LEU A 345 -23.98 -12.78 -18.96
CA LEU A 345 -22.68 -12.10 -18.82
C LEU A 345 -21.76 -12.38 -20.03
N GLN A 346 -21.76 -13.60 -20.56
CA GLN A 346 -21.01 -13.92 -21.79
C GLN A 346 -21.56 -13.15 -23.01
N GLU A 347 -22.89 -13.03 -23.14
CA GLU A 347 -23.51 -12.24 -24.19
C GLU A 347 -23.14 -10.75 -24.07
N LEU A 348 -23.14 -10.20 -22.85
CA LEU A 348 -22.70 -8.83 -22.59
C LEU A 348 -21.21 -8.64 -22.94
N GLU A 349 -20.34 -9.55 -22.52
CA GLU A 349 -18.90 -9.47 -22.86
C GLU A 349 -18.69 -9.51 -24.37
N ALA A 350 -19.39 -10.42 -25.09
CA ALA A 350 -19.29 -10.57 -26.55
C ALA A 350 -19.75 -9.33 -27.32
N CYS A 351 -20.69 -8.53 -26.77
CA CYS A 351 -21.17 -7.28 -27.39
C CYS A 351 -20.56 -6.01 -26.78
N GLY A 352 -19.40 -6.13 -26.11
CA GLY A 352 -18.72 -4.96 -25.52
C GLY A 352 -19.45 -4.38 -24.32
N TRP A 353 -20.11 -5.23 -23.53
CA TRP A 353 -20.89 -4.87 -22.34
C TRP A 353 -22.09 -3.98 -22.62
N GLY A 354 -22.54 -3.91 -23.89
CA GLY A 354 -23.64 -3.05 -24.32
C GLY A 354 -23.34 -1.55 -24.25
N LEU A 355 -22.06 -1.18 -24.25
CA LEU A 355 -21.55 0.17 -24.02
C LEU A 355 -20.98 0.80 -25.33
N ASN A 356 -21.44 0.40 -26.49
CA ASN A 356 -21.00 0.91 -27.82
C ASN A 356 -21.69 2.23 -28.18
#